data_8d4766a1f572840c012855e3d251af8b
#
_entry.id   8d4766a1f572840c012855e3d251af8b
#
_cell.length_a   1.000
_cell.length_b   1.000
_cell.length_c   1.000
_cell.angle_alpha   90.00
_cell.angle_beta   90.00
_cell.angle_gamma   90.00
#
_symmetry.space_group_name_H-M   'P 1'
#
loop_
_entity.id
_entity.type
_entity.pdbx_description
1 polymer ?
#
loop_
_entity_poly.entity_id
_entity_poly.type
_entity_poly.pdbx_seq_one_letter_code
_entity_poly.pdbx_strand_id
1 'polypeptide(L)'
;MLEDSFLITRCVRYDIKGRKYIDTPQKYYFEDLGLRNARIGFRQVEETHLMENLIYNELRIRGYLVDVGVVPTRVKDADGAYRRSQLEVDFVCNRGSERVYVQSAYRLPTEEKRKQEMASLLKIDDSFRKIIITEDLIKRHMDENGVEWVNVYDFLKSEEL
;
A
#
# COMPACT_ATOMS: atom_id res chain seq x y z
N MET A 1 11.23 -9.34 -22.04
CA MET A 1 10.89 -9.77 -20.67
C MET A 1 9.45 -9.33 -20.36
N LEU A 2 8.81 -9.76 -19.23
CA LEU A 2 7.40 -9.42 -18.97
C LEU A 2 7.16 -7.91 -18.78
N GLU A 3 8.14 -7.16 -18.25
CA GLU A 3 8.07 -5.70 -18.16
C GLU A 3 8.07 -5.05 -19.56
N ASP A 4 8.91 -5.53 -20.48
CA ASP A 4 9.00 -4.98 -21.83
C ASP A 4 7.73 -5.26 -22.65
N SER A 5 6.93 -6.25 -22.22
CA SER A 5 5.65 -6.60 -22.82
C SER A 5 4.47 -5.87 -22.18
N PHE A 6 4.72 -4.97 -21.23
CA PHE A 6 3.70 -4.25 -20.47
C PHE A 6 2.70 -5.17 -19.75
N LEU A 7 3.14 -6.37 -19.35
CA LEU A 7 2.31 -7.32 -18.60
C LEU A 7 2.39 -7.11 -17.09
N ILE A 8 3.55 -6.65 -16.65
CA ILE A 8 3.82 -6.31 -15.25
C ILE A 8 4.57 -4.99 -15.16
N THR A 9 4.35 -4.28 -14.08
CA THR A 9 5.09 -3.06 -13.74
C THR A 9 5.86 -3.27 -12.45
N ARG A 10 7.10 -2.86 -12.47
CA ARG A 10 7.97 -2.83 -11.30
C ARG A 10 7.65 -1.63 -10.42
N CYS A 11 7.45 -1.89 -9.13
CA CYS A 11 7.29 -0.88 -8.11
C CYS A 11 8.51 -0.88 -7.19
N VAL A 12 9.24 0.22 -7.17
CA VAL A 12 10.47 0.37 -6.38
C VAL A 12 10.15 0.71 -4.92
N ARG A 13 11.11 0.47 -4.03
CA ARG A 13 10.97 0.82 -2.62
C ARG A 13 11.54 2.20 -2.33
N TYR A 14 10.83 2.96 -1.51
CA TYR A 14 11.21 4.30 -1.09
C TYR A 14 11.27 4.37 0.44
N ASP A 15 12.47 4.64 0.98
CA ASP A 15 12.65 4.94 2.41
C ASP A 15 12.06 6.32 2.71
N ILE A 16 10.93 6.33 3.40
CA ILE A 16 10.17 7.55 3.68
C ILE A 16 10.96 8.51 4.57
N LYS A 17 11.66 7.97 5.59
CA LYS A 17 12.48 8.78 6.52
C LYS A 17 13.81 9.18 5.91
N GLY A 18 14.48 8.26 5.23
CA GLY A 18 15.76 8.50 4.56
C GLY A 18 15.64 9.27 3.25
N ARG A 19 14.44 9.42 2.69
CA ARG A 19 14.14 10.10 1.43
C ARG A 19 15.01 9.60 0.26
N LYS A 20 15.13 8.28 0.15
CA LYS A 20 15.96 7.61 -0.88
C LYS A 20 15.31 6.33 -1.37
N TYR A 21 15.63 5.96 -2.58
CA TYR A 21 15.22 4.68 -3.14
C TYR A 21 16.08 3.52 -2.60
N ILE A 22 15.45 2.34 -2.52
CA ILE A 22 16.06 1.08 -2.10
C ILE A 22 15.92 0.10 -3.27
N ASP A 23 17.04 -0.45 -3.74
CA ASP A 23 17.06 -1.27 -4.96
C ASP A 23 16.35 -2.62 -4.81
N THR A 24 16.35 -3.22 -3.62
CA THR A 24 15.81 -4.57 -3.41
C THR A 24 15.24 -4.75 -2.00
N PRO A 25 14.26 -5.66 -1.82
CA PRO A 25 13.47 -6.33 -2.85
C PRO A 25 12.45 -5.39 -3.50
N GLN A 26 12.03 -5.67 -4.73
CA GLN A 26 11.03 -4.90 -5.45
C GLN A 26 9.71 -5.67 -5.50
N LYS A 27 8.59 -4.95 -5.60
CA LYS A 27 7.28 -5.53 -5.90
C LYS A 27 6.98 -5.43 -7.39
N TYR A 28 6.16 -6.35 -7.88
CA TYR A 28 5.68 -6.36 -9.26
C TYR A 28 4.17 -6.49 -9.26
N TYR A 29 3.52 -5.65 -10.04
CA TYR A 29 2.07 -5.65 -10.20
C TYR A 29 1.71 -5.98 -11.64
N PHE A 30 0.66 -6.78 -11.83
CA PHE A 30 0.14 -7.08 -13.15
C PHE A 30 -0.73 -5.92 -13.63
N GLU A 31 -0.58 -5.57 -14.91
CA GLU A 31 -1.44 -4.56 -15.55
C GLU A 31 -2.88 -5.08 -15.70
N ASP A 32 -3.05 -6.39 -15.87
CA ASP A 32 -4.35 -7.05 -15.97
C ASP A 32 -4.46 -8.23 -15.00
N LEU A 33 -5.44 -8.15 -14.08
CA LEU A 33 -5.66 -9.19 -13.06
C LEU A 33 -6.24 -10.48 -13.64
N GLY A 34 -7.00 -10.40 -14.73
CA GLY A 34 -7.51 -11.57 -15.44
C GLY A 34 -6.36 -12.37 -16.05
N LEU A 35 -5.42 -11.69 -16.70
CA LEU A 35 -4.21 -12.29 -17.26
C LEU A 35 -3.34 -12.90 -16.15
N ARG A 36 -3.17 -12.22 -15.02
CA ARG A 36 -2.51 -12.78 -13.83
C ARG A 36 -3.14 -14.11 -13.43
N ASN A 37 -4.45 -14.11 -13.23
CA ASN A 37 -5.17 -15.29 -12.77
C ASN A 37 -5.10 -16.44 -13.79
N ALA A 38 -5.23 -16.13 -15.07
CA ALA A 38 -5.07 -17.12 -16.15
C ALA A 38 -3.65 -17.71 -16.14
N ARG A 39 -2.61 -16.89 -15.95
CA ARG A 39 -1.21 -17.34 -15.93
C ARG A 39 -0.92 -18.34 -14.81
N ILE A 40 -1.55 -18.17 -13.64
CA ILE A 40 -1.44 -19.09 -12.50
C ILE A 40 -2.51 -20.21 -12.54
N GLY A 41 -3.26 -20.32 -13.63
CA GLY A 41 -4.30 -21.33 -13.80
C GLY A 41 -5.47 -21.19 -12.84
N PHE A 42 -5.80 -19.96 -12.45
CA PHE A 42 -6.84 -19.61 -11.45
C PHE A 42 -6.65 -20.32 -10.09
N ARG A 43 -5.42 -20.72 -9.79
CA ARG A 43 -5.04 -21.27 -8.49
C ARG A 43 -4.58 -20.13 -7.59
N GLN A 44 -4.75 -20.30 -6.26
CA GLN A 44 -4.26 -19.34 -5.27
C GLN A 44 -4.72 -17.91 -5.57
N VAL A 45 -6.02 -17.73 -5.72
CA VAL A 45 -6.62 -16.41 -5.81
C VAL A 45 -6.58 -15.81 -4.40
N GLU A 46 -5.54 -15.04 -4.11
CA GLU A 46 -5.38 -14.34 -2.85
C GLU A 46 -5.99 -12.95 -2.98
N GLU A 47 -7.18 -12.79 -2.42
CA GLU A 47 -7.99 -11.58 -2.52
C GLU A 47 -7.25 -10.34 -2.01
N THR A 48 -6.43 -10.49 -0.99
CA THR A 48 -5.58 -9.41 -0.46
C THR A 48 -4.63 -8.88 -1.52
N HIS A 49 -3.91 -9.76 -2.21
CA HIS A 49 -2.98 -9.37 -3.26
C HIS A 49 -3.69 -8.84 -4.52
N LEU A 50 -4.89 -9.38 -4.82
CA LEU A 50 -5.70 -8.85 -5.92
C LEU A 50 -6.17 -7.43 -5.65
N MET A 51 -6.65 -7.16 -4.42
CA MET A 51 -7.08 -5.82 -4.04
C MET A 51 -5.90 -4.83 -4.03
N GLU A 52 -4.74 -5.24 -3.50
CA GLU A 52 -3.53 -4.42 -3.54
C GLU A 52 -3.12 -4.07 -4.98
N ASN A 53 -3.10 -5.07 -5.88
CA ASN A 53 -2.77 -4.84 -7.29
C ASN A 53 -3.83 -3.95 -7.99
N LEU A 54 -5.11 -4.13 -7.69
CA LEU A 54 -6.19 -3.29 -8.21
C LEU A 54 -6.01 -1.83 -7.80
N ILE A 55 -5.72 -1.58 -6.52
CA ILE A 55 -5.47 -0.23 -5.99
C ILE A 55 -4.23 0.38 -6.67
N TYR A 56 -3.16 -0.39 -6.82
CA TYR A 56 -1.95 0.05 -7.53
C TYR A 56 -2.26 0.55 -8.95
N ASN A 57 -2.99 -0.27 -9.73
CA ASN A 57 -3.34 0.06 -11.10
C ASN A 57 -4.21 1.32 -11.16
N GLU A 58 -5.20 1.44 -10.28
CA GLU A 58 -6.09 2.59 -10.21
C GLU A 58 -5.33 3.88 -9.86
N LEU A 59 -4.41 3.83 -8.90
CA LEU A 59 -3.56 4.96 -8.53
C LEU A 59 -2.73 5.46 -9.72
N ARG A 60 -2.20 4.53 -10.52
CA ARG A 60 -1.45 4.87 -11.74
C ARG A 60 -2.34 5.47 -12.84
N ILE A 61 -3.54 4.93 -13.04
CA ILE A 61 -4.54 5.49 -13.97
C ILE A 61 -4.87 6.93 -13.60
N ARG A 62 -4.93 7.27 -12.30
CA ARG A 62 -5.13 8.63 -11.78
C ARG A 62 -3.90 9.53 -11.91
N GLY A 63 -2.82 9.04 -12.51
CA GLY A 63 -1.61 9.81 -12.78
C GLY A 63 -0.62 9.92 -11.62
N TYR A 64 -0.75 9.09 -10.59
CA TYR A 64 0.24 9.03 -9.53
C TYR A 64 1.48 8.24 -9.95
N LEU A 65 2.65 8.72 -9.55
CA LEU A 65 3.85 7.91 -9.43
C LEU A 65 3.76 7.15 -8.11
N VAL A 66 3.83 5.82 -8.18
CA VAL A 66 3.56 4.95 -7.03
C VAL A 66 4.79 4.13 -6.69
N ASP A 67 5.25 4.24 -5.45
CA ASP A 67 6.36 3.49 -4.87
C ASP A 67 5.88 2.69 -3.65
N VAL A 68 6.59 1.64 -3.27
CA VAL A 68 6.38 0.95 -1.98
C VAL A 68 7.09 1.73 -0.89
N GLY A 69 6.36 2.11 0.16
CA GLY A 69 6.92 2.83 1.29
C GLY A 69 7.65 1.92 2.28
N VAL A 70 8.81 2.34 2.73
CA VAL A 70 9.55 1.69 3.83
C VAL A 70 9.74 2.69 4.96
N VAL A 71 9.31 2.30 6.16
CA VAL A 71 9.48 3.09 7.39
C VAL A 71 10.46 2.37 8.30
N PRO A 72 11.72 2.83 8.40
CA PRO A 72 12.68 2.26 9.33
C PRO A 72 12.22 2.41 10.79
N THR A 73 12.26 1.32 11.53
CA THR A 73 11.86 1.28 12.94
C THR A 73 12.94 0.58 13.78
N ARG A 74 12.77 0.61 15.09
CA ARG A 74 13.57 -0.16 16.03
C ARG A 74 12.63 -0.98 16.91
N VAL A 75 12.86 -2.26 16.99
CA VAL A 75 12.11 -3.18 17.84
C VAL A 75 13.04 -3.67 18.93
N LYS A 76 12.54 -3.71 20.15
CA LYS A 76 13.27 -4.27 21.30
C LYS A 76 13.09 -5.78 21.26
N ASP A 77 14.19 -6.53 21.26
CA ASP A 77 14.15 -8.00 21.33
C ASP A 77 13.94 -8.51 22.77
N ALA A 78 13.85 -9.82 22.92
CA ALA A 78 13.63 -10.46 24.22
C ALA A 78 14.75 -10.19 25.24
N ASP A 79 15.96 -9.92 24.76
CA ASP A 79 17.16 -9.65 25.58
C ASP A 79 17.27 -8.14 25.89
N GLY A 80 16.30 -7.32 25.45
CA GLY A 80 16.28 -5.89 25.68
C GLY A 80 17.13 -5.07 24.71
N ALA A 81 17.80 -5.68 23.75
CA ALA A 81 18.57 -5.01 22.72
C ALA A 81 17.65 -4.46 21.60
N TYR A 82 18.03 -3.30 21.02
CA TYR A 82 17.29 -2.72 19.91
C TYR A 82 17.80 -3.28 18.59
N ARG A 83 16.91 -3.94 17.83
CA ARG A 83 17.18 -4.36 16.46
C ARG A 83 16.52 -3.42 15.46
N ARG A 84 17.19 -3.20 14.34
CA ARG A 84 16.59 -2.50 13.20
C ARG A 84 15.50 -3.37 12.62
N SER A 85 14.33 -2.77 12.40
CA SER A 85 13.18 -3.36 11.72
C SER A 85 12.64 -2.36 10.70
N GLN A 86 11.75 -2.80 9.86
CA GLN A 86 11.09 -1.98 8.87
C GLN A 86 9.60 -2.31 8.85
N LEU A 87 8.79 -1.28 8.73
CA LEU A 87 7.37 -1.41 8.40
C LEU A 87 7.18 -1.02 6.93
N GLU A 88 6.27 -1.66 6.27
CA GLU A 88 5.92 -1.36 4.89
C GLU A 88 4.65 -0.53 4.85
N VAL A 89 4.62 0.45 3.96
CA VAL A 89 3.42 1.14 3.50
C VAL A 89 3.24 0.72 2.05
N ASP A 90 2.09 0.18 1.71
CA ASP A 90 1.89 -0.42 0.40
C ASP A 90 2.19 0.58 -0.71
N PHE A 91 1.73 1.84 -0.58
CA PHE A 91 1.93 2.84 -1.62
C PHE A 91 2.30 4.22 -1.07
N VAL A 92 3.35 4.78 -1.64
CA VAL A 92 3.70 6.21 -1.58
C VAL A 92 3.33 6.81 -2.93
N CYS A 93 2.28 7.61 -2.96
CA CYS A 93 1.71 8.16 -4.17
C CYS A 93 2.13 9.62 -4.33
N ASN A 94 2.79 9.96 -5.43
CA ASN A 94 3.22 11.32 -5.73
C ASN A 94 2.60 11.80 -7.05
N ARG A 95 1.99 13.01 -7.05
CA ARG A 95 1.44 13.66 -8.24
C ARG A 95 1.66 15.18 -8.12
N GLY A 96 2.59 15.71 -8.88
CA GLY A 96 3.00 17.11 -8.74
C GLY A 96 3.55 17.40 -7.35
N SER A 97 2.93 18.31 -6.61
CA SER A 97 3.27 18.64 -5.22
C SER A 97 2.52 17.80 -4.18
N GLU A 98 1.57 17.00 -4.62
CA GLU A 98 0.77 16.13 -3.75
C GLU A 98 1.54 14.87 -3.41
N ARG A 99 1.48 14.47 -2.13
CA ARG A 99 1.89 13.15 -1.65
C ARG A 99 0.80 12.56 -0.78
N VAL A 100 0.52 11.28 -0.99
CA VAL A 100 -0.43 10.51 -0.19
C VAL A 100 0.17 9.15 0.13
N TYR A 101 -0.04 8.67 1.35
CA TYR A 101 0.31 7.31 1.76
C TYR A 101 -0.95 6.45 1.77
N VAL A 102 -0.91 5.32 1.10
CA VAL A 102 -2.05 4.41 0.98
C VAL A 102 -1.67 3.02 1.47
N GLN A 103 -2.51 2.46 2.34
CA GLN A 103 -2.42 1.08 2.80
C GLN A 103 -3.63 0.30 2.29
N SER A 104 -3.40 -0.88 1.75
CA SER A 104 -4.43 -1.82 1.32
C SER A 104 -4.71 -2.83 2.43
N ALA A 105 -5.91 -2.81 3.00
CA ALA A 105 -6.29 -3.70 4.09
C ALA A 105 -7.59 -4.43 3.74
N TYR A 106 -7.49 -5.65 3.19
CA TYR A 106 -8.62 -6.38 2.62
C TYR A 106 -9.79 -6.51 3.61
N ARG A 107 -9.56 -7.09 4.79
CA ARG A 107 -10.55 -7.19 5.88
C ARG A 107 -9.92 -6.93 7.24
N LEU A 108 -10.67 -6.27 8.09
CA LEU A 108 -10.23 -5.79 9.39
C LEU A 108 -11.20 -6.26 10.50
N PRO A 109 -11.28 -7.58 10.74
CA PRO A 109 -12.30 -8.16 11.63
C PRO A 109 -12.10 -7.81 13.10
N THR A 110 -10.90 -7.40 13.51
CA THR A 110 -10.59 -7.08 14.91
C THR A 110 -9.83 -5.76 15.04
N GLU A 111 -9.90 -5.16 16.23
CA GLU A 111 -9.15 -3.94 16.56
C GLU A 111 -7.63 -4.16 16.52
N GLU A 112 -7.15 -5.35 16.86
CA GLU A 112 -5.73 -5.71 16.77
C GLU A 112 -5.26 -5.65 15.30
N LYS A 113 -6.07 -6.20 14.39
CA LYS A 113 -5.78 -6.16 12.95
C LYS A 113 -5.76 -4.73 12.42
N ARG A 114 -6.73 -3.90 12.83
CA ARG A 114 -6.76 -2.46 12.50
C ARG A 114 -5.49 -1.75 12.94
N LYS A 115 -5.09 -1.94 14.21
CA LYS A 115 -3.87 -1.36 14.76
C LYS A 115 -2.63 -1.82 14.00
N GLN A 116 -2.58 -3.07 13.59
CA GLN A 116 -1.48 -3.63 12.80
C GLN A 116 -1.36 -2.94 11.45
N GLU A 117 -2.46 -2.78 10.70
CA GLU A 117 -2.46 -2.12 9.39
C GLU A 117 -2.14 -0.62 9.49
N MET A 118 -2.55 0.04 10.57
CA MET A 118 -2.22 1.44 10.83
C MET A 118 -0.77 1.66 11.25
N ALA A 119 -0.09 0.65 11.77
CA ALA A 119 1.19 0.80 12.45
C ALA A 119 2.27 1.46 11.59
N SER A 120 2.31 1.17 10.30
CA SER A 120 3.26 1.77 9.35
C SER A 120 2.96 3.26 9.14
N LEU A 121 1.70 3.60 8.91
CA LEU A 121 1.24 4.97 8.67
C LEU A 121 1.45 5.88 9.89
N LEU A 122 1.21 5.36 11.10
CA LEU A 122 1.39 6.10 12.35
C LEU A 122 2.87 6.36 12.70
N LYS A 123 3.80 5.66 12.04
CA LYS A 123 5.25 5.89 12.21
C LYS A 123 5.81 6.92 11.23
N ILE A 124 4.99 7.40 10.30
CA ILE A 124 5.36 8.48 9.37
C ILE A 124 5.12 9.82 10.08
N ASP A 125 6.19 10.56 10.29
CA ASP A 125 6.20 11.84 11.01
C ASP A 125 6.19 13.01 10.01
N ASP A 126 5.10 13.08 9.22
CA ASP A 126 4.81 14.21 8.34
C ASP A 126 3.29 14.45 8.25
N SER A 127 2.91 15.56 7.60
CA SER A 127 1.52 16.01 7.48
C SER A 127 0.81 15.56 6.21
N PHE A 128 1.42 14.72 5.39
CA PHE A 128 0.76 14.22 4.20
C PHE A 128 -0.39 13.28 4.55
N ARG A 129 -1.38 13.24 3.67
CA ARG A 129 -2.57 12.40 3.84
C ARG A 129 -2.19 10.92 3.95
N LYS A 130 -2.89 10.23 4.84
CA LYS A 130 -2.73 8.80 5.11
C LYS A 130 -4.09 8.15 4.94
N ILE A 131 -4.18 7.17 4.05
CA ILE A 131 -5.44 6.54 3.67
C ILE A 131 -5.31 5.03 3.84
N ILE A 132 -6.32 4.40 4.43
CA ILE A 132 -6.51 2.96 4.41
C ILE A 132 -7.70 2.65 3.51
N ILE A 133 -7.46 1.81 2.50
CA ILE A 133 -8.49 1.31 1.60
C ILE A 133 -8.82 -0.13 2.01
N THR A 134 -10.09 -0.40 2.28
CA THR A 134 -10.56 -1.71 2.76
C THR A 134 -11.77 -2.21 1.98
N GLU A 135 -11.97 -3.54 1.96
CA GLU A 135 -13.19 -4.18 1.44
C GLU A 135 -14.35 -4.10 2.43
N ASP A 136 -14.07 -3.84 3.72
CA ASP A 136 -15.12 -3.68 4.72
C ASP A 136 -16.09 -2.56 4.33
N LEU A 137 -17.40 -2.83 4.50
CA LEU A 137 -18.47 -1.89 4.16
C LEU A 137 -18.53 -0.76 5.21
N ILE A 138 -17.67 0.21 5.05
CA ILE A 138 -17.59 1.41 5.90
C ILE A 138 -17.93 2.66 5.11
N LYS A 139 -18.43 3.68 5.78
CA LYS A 139 -18.50 5.03 5.21
C LYS A 139 -17.13 5.67 5.30
N ARG A 140 -16.77 6.46 4.27
CA ARG A 140 -15.55 7.27 4.27
C ARG A 140 -15.52 8.17 5.51
N HIS A 141 -14.46 8.12 6.29
CA HIS A 141 -14.28 8.93 7.50
C HIS A 141 -12.80 9.10 7.83
N MET A 142 -12.50 10.10 8.64
CA MET A 142 -11.19 10.32 9.25
C MET A 142 -11.25 9.80 10.69
N ASP A 143 -10.25 9.06 11.11
CA ASP A 143 -10.14 8.60 12.49
C ASP A 143 -9.44 9.65 13.40
N GLU A 144 -9.34 9.34 14.69
CA GLU A 144 -8.70 10.18 15.70
C GLU A 144 -7.19 10.39 15.47
N ASN A 145 -6.55 9.55 14.66
CA ASN A 145 -5.14 9.63 14.31
C ASN A 145 -4.88 10.40 13.01
N GLY A 146 -5.95 10.93 12.39
CA GLY A 146 -5.85 11.61 11.10
C GLY A 146 -5.63 10.68 9.92
N VAL A 147 -5.97 9.39 10.08
CA VAL A 147 -5.96 8.40 8.99
C VAL A 147 -7.36 8.34 8.39
N GLU A 148 -7.42 8.48 7.07
CA GLU A 148 -8.67 8.39 6.32
C GLU A 148 -8.97 6.93 5.97
N TRP A 149 -10.21 6.51 6.17
CA TRP A 149 -10.70 5.17 5.88
C TRP A 149 -11.69 5.21 4.73
N VAL A 150 -11.46 4.39 3.72
CA VAL A 150 -12.26 4.38 2.49
C VAL A 150 -12.57 2.94 2.10
N ASN A 151 -13.85 2.67 1.76
CA ASN A 151 -14.20 1.40 1.14
C ASN A 151 -13.66 1.33 -0.30
N VAL A 152 -13.17 0.17 -0.73
CA VAL A 152 -12.56 -0.01 -2.05
C VAL A 152 -13.51 0.33 -3.20
N TYR A 153 -14.80 0.05 -3.07
CA TYR A 153 -15.78 0.38 -4.12
C TYR A 153 -16.03 1.89 -4.22
N ASP A 154 -16.01 2.60 -3.09
CA ASP A 154 -16.11 4.07 -3.07
C ASP A 154 -14.85 4.70 -3.64
N PHE A 155 -13.67 4.14 -3.31
CA PHE A 155 -12.40 4.54 -3.93
C PHE A 155 -12.44 4.40 -5.45
N LEU A 156 -12.89 3.26 -5.99
CA LEU A 156 -12.93 3.01 -7.43
C LEU A 156 -13.95 3.88 -8.18
N LYS A 157 -15.04 4.29 -7.52
CA LYS A 157 -16.08 5.15 -8.12
C LYS A 157 -15.76 6.64 -8.04
N SER A 158 -14.91 7.04 -7.10
CA SER A 158 -14.51 8.44 -6.92
C SER A 158 -13.43 8.81 -7.93
N GLU A 159 -13.47 10.01 -8.49
CA GLU A 159 -12.38 10.56 -9.31
C GLU A 159 -11.25 11.11 -8.43
N GLU A 160 -11.53 11.38 -7.17
CA GLU A 160 -10.58 11.91 -6.19
C GLU A 160 -10.06 10.80 -5.27
N LEU A 161 -8.79 10.94 -4.89
CA LEU A 161 -8.17 10.09 -3.88
C LEU A 161 -8.58 10.54 -2.47
#